data_d24caefd74989de5b5bf242e54859d1f
#
_entry.id   d24caefd74989de5b5bf242e54859d1f
#
_cell.length_a   1.000
_cell.length_b   1.000
_cell.length_c   1.000
_cell.angle_alpha   90.00
_cell.angle_beta   90.00
_cell.angle_gamma   90.00
#
_symmetry.space_group_name_H-M   'P 1'
#
loop_
_entity.id
_entity.type
_entity.pdbx_description
1 polymer ?
#
loop_
_entity_poly.entity_id
_entity_poly.type
_entity_poly.pdbx_seq_one_letter_code
_entity_poly.pdbx_strand_id
1 'polypeptide(L)'
;MNSGINSLRYFKHTIYLFLIFFIITSVSGCAAIRSHRILEQPSGVTLSTGVGGTIFRLNKVGDLPNAYGGRDIYGGKTDKGFAEVKLIEIDGTVLTLEVVDIAINSTETVMERYKIFENRNSINLNSSTNITLGGEAGARPNITKLDTAKQPYFTISGVRITFTDVNEYGVQYHITDTIAVSQSEK
;
A
#
# COMPACT_ATOMS: atom_id res chain seq x y z
N MET A 1 -44.07 50.44 22.73
CA MET A 1 -43.96 49.84 21.38
C MET A 1 -42.51 49.47 21.01
N ASN A 2 -41.83 48.52 21.73
CA ASN A 2 -40.42 48.18 21.44
C ASN A 2 -40.13 46.67 21.39
N SER A 3 -41.15 45.82 21.35
CA SER A 3 -40.94 44.37 21.36
C SER A 3 -40.59 43.73 19.97
N GLY A 4 -40.92 44.42 18.88
CA GLY A 4 -40.71 43.88 17.53
C GLY A 4 -39.24 43.90 17.03
N ILE A 5 -38.40 44.82 17.52
CA ILE A 5 -37.05 45.03 17.03
C ILE A 5 -36.11 43.92 17.57
N ASN A 6 -36.35 43.44 18.78
CA ASN A 6 -35.51 42.39 19.37
C ASN A 6 -35.75 41.03 18.73
N SER A 7 -36.99 40.71 18.35
CA SER A 7 -37.29 39.41 17.69
C SER A 7 -36.60 39.28 16.31
N LEU A 8 -36.49 40.39 15.57
CA LEU A 8 -35.84 40.40 14.27
C LEU A 8 -34.30 40.20 14.35
N ARG A 9 -33.70 40.68 15.44
CA ARG A 9 -32.25 40.47 15.69
C ARG A 9 -31.97 39.01 16.07
N TYR A 10 -32.74 38.40 16.93
CA TYR A 10 -32.60 36.99 17.28
C TYR A 10 -32.80 36.09 16.06
N PHE A 11 -33.78 36.37 15.20
CA PHE A 11 -34.02 35.62 13.99
C PHE A 11 -32.81 35.65 13.02
N LYS A 12 -32.19 36.81 12.83
CA LYS A 12 -30.98 36.91 12.01
C LYS A 12 -29.80 36.10 12.60
N HIS A 13 -29.58 36.17 13.90
CA HIS A 13 -28.50 35.37 14.53
C HIS A 13 -28.74 33.86 14.41
N THR A 14 -29.98 33.42 14.52
CA THR A 14 -30.31 32.00 14.35
C THR A 14 -30.09 31.52 12.92
N ILE A 15 -30.38 32.33 11.91
CA ILE A 15 -30.10 32.01 10.51
C ILE A 15 -28.59 31.93 10.28
N TYR A 16 -27.81 32.86 10.81
CA TYR A 16 -26.33 32.82 10.67
C TYR A 16 -25.71 31.59 11.34
N LEU A 17 -26.18 31.22 12.52
CA LEU A 17 -25.73 30.01 13.21
C LEU A 17 -26.07 28.75 12.41
N PHE A 18 -27.26 28.69 11.81
CA PHE A 18 -27.67 27.56 10.97
C PHE A 18 -26.84 27.47 9.67
N LEU A 19 -26.52 28.61 9.05
CA LEU A 19 -25.68 28.71 7.87
C LEU A 19 -24.23 28.27 8.18
N ILE A 20 -23.67 28.72 9.29
CA ILE A 20 -22.32 28.33 9.75
C ILE A 20 -22.30 26.81 10.04
N PHE A 21 -23.30 26.29 10.73
CA PHE A 21 -23.39 24.85 10.99
C PHE A 21 -23.48 24.03 9.71
N PHE A 22 -24.23 24.49 8.70
CA PHE A 22 -24.37 23.84 7.40
C PHE A 22 -23.06 23.87 6.61
N ILE A 23 -22.30 24.98 6.68
CA ILE A 23 -20.97 25.09 6.04
C ILE A 23 -19.98 24.14 6.72
N ILE A 24 -19.96 24.03 8.05
CA ILE A 24 -19.06 23.14 8.79
C ILE A 24 -19.35 21.67 8.46
N THR A 25 -20.62 21.27 8.34
CA THR A 25 -20.99 19.89 7.96
C THR A 25 -20.66 19.56 6.51
N SER A 26 -20.65 20.53 5.61
CA SER A 26 -20.31 20.33 4.19
C SER A 26 -18.82 20.06 3.95
N VAL A 27 -17.94 20.43 4.89
CA VAL A 27 -16.47 20.22 4.78
C VAL A 27 -16.04 18.82 5.25
N SER A 28 -16.97 17.98 5.72
CA SER A 28 -16.69 16.58 6.08
C SER A 28 -16.35 15.78 4.82
N GLY A 29 -15.22 16.16 4.20
CA GLY A 29 -14.80 15.68 2.89
C GLY A 29 -14.56 14.17 2.86
N CYS A 30 -14.72 13.59 1.71
CA CYS A 30 -14.39 12.21 1.39
C CYS A 30 -13.01 11.85 1.95
N ALA A 31 -12.94 10.80 2.76
CA ALA A 31 -11.66 10.33 3.28
C ALA A 31 -10.75 9.92 2.09
N ALA A 32 -9.55 10.48 2.05
CA ALA A 32 -8.60 10.25 0.97
C ALA A 32 -8.24 8.76 0.84
N ILE A 33 -8.13 8.28 -0.39
CA ILE A 33 -7.65 6.93 -0.71
C ILE A 33 -6.17 6.87 -0.34
N ARG A 34 -5.79 5.87 0.44
CA ARG A 34 -4.42 5.66 0.90
C ARG A 34 -3.86 4.36 0.35
N SER A 35 -2.56 4.38 0.09
CA SER A 35 -1.80 3.16 -0.20
C SER A 35 -1.14 2.67 1.08
N HIS A 36 -1.16 1.37 1.28
CA HIS A 36 -0.57 0.70 2.44
C HIS A 36 0.45 -0.33 1.96
N ARG A 37 1.42 -0.59 2.81
CA ARG A 37 2.46 -1.58 2.60
C ARG A 37 2.39 -2.57 3.76
N ILE A 38 2.31 -3.85 3.44
CA ILE A 38 2.18 -4.93 4.42
C ILE A 38 3.39 -5.84 4.25
N LEU A 39 4.30 -5.76 5.21
CA LEU A 39 5.47 -6.63 5.28
C LEU A 39 5.05 -7.98 5.89
N GLU A 40 5.35 -9.08 5.21
CA GLU A 40 5.00 -10.42 5.72
C GLU A 40 5.96 -10.88 6.82
N GLN A 41 7.24 -10.52 6.70
CA GLN A 41 8.25 -10.87 7.70
C GLN A 41 8.29 -9.81 8.81
N PRO A 42 8.53 -10.21 10.07
CA PRO A 42 8.70 -9.24 11.16
C PRO A 42 9.96 -8.40 10.95
N SER A 43 9.86 -7.10 11.21
CA SER A 43 11.00 -6.18 11.18
C SER A 43 11.74 -6.16 12.53
N GLY A 44 13.05 -5.84 12.51
CA GLY A 44 13.85 -5.63 13.71
C GLY A 44 14.27 -6.91 14.45
N VAL A 45 13.99 -8.09 13.91
CA VAL A 45 14.45 -9.37 14.44
C VAL A 45 15.41 -10.05 13.48
N THR A 46 16.24 -10.97 14.00
CA THR A 46 17.09 -11.81 13.14
C THR A 46 16.23 -12.90 12.52
N LEU A 47 16.27 -12.95 11.20
CA LEU A 47 15.61 -13.96 10.38
C LEU A 47 16.67 -14.84 9.71
N SER A 48 16.28 -16.03 9.28
CA SER A 48 17.15 -16.91 8.51
C SER A 48 16.36 -17.60 7.40
N THR A 49 17.04 -17.84 6.28
CA THR A 49 16.48 -18.60 5.16
C THR A 49 17.58 -19.39 4.44
N GLY A 50 17.21 -20.55 3.90
CA GLY A 50 18.06 -21.36 3.04
C GLY A 50 17.87 -21.03 1.56
N VAL A 51 18.69 -21.67 0.72
CA VAL A 51 18.58 -21.60 -0.74
C VAL A 51 17.19 -22.05 -1.20
N GLY A 52 16.58 -21.31 -2.12
CA GLY A 52 15.18 -21.47 -2.57
C GLY A 52 14.15 -20.78 -1.69
N GLY A 53 14.54 -20.26 -0.52
CA GLY A 53 13.62 -19.61 0.41
C GLY A 53 13.40 -18.13 0.13
N THR A 54 12.24 -17.60 0.58
CA THR A 54 11.91 -16.19 0.50
C THR A 54 12.59 -15.44 1.64
N ILE A 55 13.41 -14.44 1.29
CA ILE A 55 14.04 -13.51 2.23
C ILE A 55 13.05 -12.43 2.64
N PHE A 56 12.28 -11.93 1.68
CA PHE A 56 11.46 -10.74 1.87
C PHE A 56 10.22 -10.81 0.99
N ARG A 57 9.06 -10.42 1.55
CA ARG A 57 7.85 -10.17 0.79
C ARG A 57 7.08 -9.00 1.38
N LEU A 58 6.72 -8.07 0.50
CA LEU A 58 5.95 -6.87 0.80
C LEU A 58 4.73 -6.82 -0.11
N ASN A 59 3.54 -6.90 0.44
CA ASN A 59 2.30 -6.71 -0.30
C ASN A 59 1.95 -5.21 -0.35
N LYS A 60 1.64 -4.70 -1.53
CA LYS A 60 1.19 -3.33 -1.77
C LYS A 60 -0.32 -3.35 -1.90
N VAL A 61 -1.03 -2.63 -1.05
CA VAL A 61 -2.49 -2.57 -1.09
C VAL A 61 -2.95 -1.11 -1.06
N GLY A 62 -4.09 -0.83 -1.68
CA GLY A 62 -4.73 0.47 -1.63
C GLY A 62 -6.11 0.38 -0.97
N ASP A 63 -6.62 1.50 -0.46
CA ASP A 63 -8.02 1.57 -0.09
C ASP A 63 -8.89 1.37 -1.32
N LEU A 64 -9.96 0.58 -1.21
CA LEU A 64 -10.91 0.39 -2.29
C LEU A 64 -11.69 1.69 -2.51
N PRO A 65 -11.71 2.26 -3.73
CA PRO A 65 -12.49 3.45 -4.01
C PRO A 65 -14.00 3.18 -3.94
N ASN A 66 -14.75 4.09 -3.31
CA ASN A 66 -16.21 4.10 -3.42
C ASN A 66 -16.67 4.83 -4.69
N ALA A 67 -17.98 4.85 -4.96
CA ALA A 67 -18.57 5.49 -6.14
C ALA A 67 -18.37 7.01 -6.20
N TYR A 68 -18.00 7.65 -5.10
CA TYR A 68 -17.85 9.10 -4.96
C TYR A 68 -16.40 9.56 -4.92
N GLY A 69 -15.44 8.65 -5.22
CA GLY A 69 -14.01 8.96 -5.23
C GLY A 69 -13.34 8.98 -3.86
N GLY A 70 -14.07 8.64 -2.78
CA GLY A 70 -13.51 8.43 -1.45
C GLY A 70 -13.15 6.97 -1.20
N ARG A 71 -12.57 6.66 -0.03
CA ARG A 71 -12.32 5.28 0.38
C ARG A 71 -13.61 4.57 0.75
N ASP A 72 -13.62 3.25 0.61
CA ASP A 72 -14.69 2.40 1.10
C ASP A 72 -14.86 2.51 2.64
N ILE A 73 -16.10 2.71 3.09
CA ILE A 73 -16.45 2.83 4.51
C ILE A 73 -16.28 1.51 5.26
N TYR A 74 -16.33 0.38 4.56
CA TYR A 74 -16.14 -0.96 5.14
C TYR A 74 -14.67 -1.38 5.20
N GLY A 75 -13.75 -0.50 4.76
CA GLY A 75 -12.31 -0.76 4.81
C GLY A 75 -11.81 -1.74 3.76
N GLY A 76 -12.56 -1.95 2.68
CA GLY A 76 -12.14 -2.78 1.55
C GLY A 76 -10.78 -2.35 1.01
N LYS A 77 -9.97 -3.33 0.60
CA LYS A 77 -8.64 -3.11 0.02
C LYS A 77 -8.58 -3.65 -1.39
N THR A 78 -7.80 -3.00 -2.22
CA THR A 78 -7.47 -3.45 -3.59
C THR A 78 -6.00 -3.79 -3.66
N ASP A 79 -5.66 -4.83 -4.44
CA ASP A 79 -4.28 -5.24 -4.68
C ASP A 79 -3.58 -4.20 -5.56
N LYS A 80 -2.40 -3.78 -5.13
CA LYS A 80 -1.50 -2.85 -5.84
C LYS A 80 -0.18 -3.51 -6.21
N GLY A 81 -0.08 -4.84 -6.05
CA GLY A 81 1.10 -5.63 -6.37
C GLY A 81 1.92 -6.02 -5.15
N PHE A 82 3.12 -6.49 -5.40
CA PHE A 82 4.03 -6.93 -4.34
C PHE A 82 5.49 -6.76 -4.76
N ALA A 83 6.37 -6.77 -3.76
CA ALA A 83 7.81 -6.93 -3.94
C ALA A 83 8.27 -8.18 -3.20
N GLU A 84 9.12 -8.99 -3.84
CA GLU A 84 9.63 -10.25 -3.29
C GLU A 84 11.11 -10.42 -3.61
N VAL A 85 11.86 -10.96 -2.66
CA VAL A 85 13.26 -11.36 -2.85
C VAL A 85 13.42 -12.80 -2.39
N LYS A 86 13.92 -13.67 -3.27
CA LYS A 86 14.27 -15.07 -2.98
C LYS A 86 15.76 -15.28 -3.08
N LEU A 87 16.27 -16.17 -2.26
CA LEU A 87 17.65 -16.64 -2.31
C LEU A 87 17.73 -17.82 -3.28
N ILE A 88 18.46 -17.66 -4.38
CA ILE A 88 18.57 -18.71 -5.41
C ILE A 88 19.83 -19.53 -5.21
N GLU A 89 20.95 -18.88 -4.87
CA GLU A 89 22.26 -19.53 -4.77
C GLU A 89 23.16 -18.77 -3.81
N ILE A 90 24.09 -19.49 -3.18
CA ILE A 90 25.16 -18.95 -2.35
C ILE A 90 26.48 -19.45 -2.90
N ASP A 91 27.38 -18.52 -3.25
CA ASP A 91 28.74 -18.80 -3.67
C ASP A 91 29.73 -18.01 -2.78
N GLY A 92 30.14 -18.63 -1.68
CA GLY A 92 30.93 -17.96 -0.65
C GLY A 92 30.19 -16.76 -0.04
N THR A 93 30.66 -15.53 -0.31
CA THR A 93 30.02 -14.29 0.13
C THR A 93 29.07 -13.70 -0.91
N VAL A 94 28.95 -14.32 -2.09
CA VAL A 94 28.11 -13.83 -3.17
C VAL A 94 26.77 -14.53 -3.14
N LEU A 95 25.71 -13.74 -2.98
CA LEU A 95 24.34 -14.20 -3.03
C LEU A 95 23.76 -13.95 -4.43
N THR A 96 23.11 -14.96 -5.00
CA THR A 96 22.27 -14.80 -6.19
C THR A 96 20.84 -14.66 -5.73
N LEU A 97 20.24 -13.51 -5.98
CA LEU A 97 18.89 -13.14 -5.54
C LEU A 97 17.96 -13.04 -6.75
N GLU A 98 16.80 -13.65 -6.63
CA GLU A 98 15.65 -13.40 -7.52
C GLU A 98 14.83 -12.27 -6.94
N VAL A 99 14.71 -11.19 -7.70
CA VAL A 99 14.00 -9.97 -7.29
C VAL A 99 12.79 -9.76 -8.17
N VAL A 100 11.63 -9.69 -7.57
CA VAL A 100 10.36 -9.39 -8.24
C VAL A 100 9.78 -8.13 -7.62
N ASP A 101 9.42 -7.13 -8.42
CA ASP A 101 8.72 -5.93 -7.98
C ASP A 101 7.58 -5.65 -8.96
N ILE A 102 6.35 -5.91 -8.53
CA ILE A 102 5.14 -5.75 -9.34
C ILE A 102 4.32 -4.61 -8.81
N ALA A 103 3.88 -3.72 -9.72
CA ALA A 103 2.86 -2.73 -9.46
C ALA A 103 1.60 -3.06 -10.27
N ILE A 104 0.47 -3.17 -9.59
CA ILE A 104 -0.85 -3.41 -10.21
C ILE A 104 -1.64 -2.11 -10.19
N ASN A 105 -2.04 -1.66 -11.36
CA ASN A 105 -2.91 -0.50 -11.49
C ASN A 105 -4.37 -0.99 -11.56
N SER A 106 -4.97 -1.25 -10.40
CA SER A 106 -6.37 -1.67 -10.31
C SER A 106 -7.28 -0.45 -10.32
N THR A 107 -8.26 -0.44 -11.22
CA THR A 107 -9.37 0.53 -11.28
C THR A 107 -10.62 0.03 -10.56
N GLU A 108 -10.53 -1.12 -9.88
CA GLU A 108 -11.64 -1.73 -9.17
C GLU A 108 -12.25 -0.76 -8.14
N THR A 109 -13.57 -0.68 -8.14
CA THR A 109 -14.37 0.11 -7.20
C THR A 109 -15.24 -0.80 -6.33
N VAL A 110 -15.81 -0.25 -5.23
CA VAL A 110 -16.81 -0.94 -4.40
C VAL A 110 -17.99 -1.44 -5.23
N MET A 111 -18.41 -0.63 -6.20
CA MET A 111 -19.54 -0.96 -7.05
C MET A 111 -19.28 -2.19 -7.94
N GLU A 112 -18.07 -2.26 -8.51
CA GLU A 112 -17.65 -3.39 -9.34
C GLU A 112 -17.44 -4.65 -8.50
N ARG A 113 -16.79 -4.53 -7.34
CA ARG A 113 -16.52 -5.67 -6.47
C ARG A 113 -17.78 -6.33 -5.96
N TYR A 114 -18.74 -5.54 -5.50
CA TYR A 114 -20.00 -6.07 -4.93
C TYR A 114 -21.12 -6.18 -5.94
N LYS A 115 -20.87 -5.85 -7.21
CA LYS A 115 -21.86 -5.95 -8.31
C LYS A 115 -23.20 -5.29 -7.98
N ILE A 116 -23.15 -4.14 -7.29
CA ILE A 116 -24.33 -3.47 -6.75
C ILE A 116 -25.33 -3.04 -7.85
N PHE A 117 -24.84 -2.88 -9.10
CA PHE A 117 -25.65 -2.48 -10.25
C PHE A 117 -25.66 -3.47 -11.40
N GLU A 118 -25.23 -4.70 -11.19
CA GLU A 118 -25.29 -5.70 -12.25
C GLU A 118 -26.74 -6.11 -12.55
N ASN A 119 -27.27 -5.59 -13.66
CA ASN A 119 -28.47 -6.13 -14.27
C ASN A 119 -28.15 -7.56 -14.74
N ARG A 120 -28.86 -8.56 -14.25
CA ARG A 120 -28.57 -10.01 -14.31
C ARG A 120 -28.37 -10.61 -15.71
N ASN A 121 -28.24 -9.83 -16.77
CA ASN A 121 -28.25 -10.30 -18.16
C ASN A 121 -26.93 -10.08 -18.95
N SER A 122 -25.86 -9.59 -18.34
CA SER A 122 -24.57 -9.53 -19.04
C SER A 122 -23.42 -9.90 -18.11
N ILE A 123 -22.92 -11.13 -18.26
CA ILE A 123 -21.60 -11.51 -17.73
C ILE A 123 -20.57 -10.79 -18.60
N ASN A 124 -20.24 -9.56 -18.24
CA ASN A 124 -19.13 -8.86 -18.84
C ASN A 124 -17.88 -9.08 -17.97
N LEU A 125 -17.08 -10.08 -18.34
CA LEU A 125 -15.77 -10.39 -17.74
C LEU A 125 -14.68 -9.37 -18.11
N ASN A 126 -15.03 -8.09 -18.23
CA ASN A 126 -14.08 -7.02 -18.44
C ASN A 126 -13.73 -6.31 -17.12
N SER A 127 -13.28 -7.06 -16.14
CA SER A 127 -12.39 -6.51 -15.13
C SER A 127 -11.03 -6.30 -15.81
N SER A 128 -10.82 -5.12 -16.39
CA SER A 128 -9.53 -4.75 -16.95
C SER A 128 -8.56 -4.47 -15.81
N THR A 129 -8.04 -5.51 -15.21
CA THR A 129 -6.87 -5.41 -14.35
C THR A 129 -5.69 -5.12 -15.28
N ASN A 130 -5.41 -3.86 -15.53
CA ASN A 130 -4.19 -3.45 -16.20
C ASN A 130 -3.03 -3.70 -15.25
N ILE A 131 -2.40 -4.86 -15.38
CA ILE A 131 -1.15 -5.19 -14.70
C ILE A 131 -0.07 -4.39 -15.42
N THR A 132 0.26 -3.22 -14.88
CA THR A 132 1.45 -2.50 -15.32
C THR A 132 2.62 -3.07 -14.52
N LEU A 133 3.33 -3.98 -15.16
CA LEU A 133 4.60 -4.49 -14.65
C LEU A 133 5.60 -3.34 -14.78
N GLY A 134 6.10 -2.86 -13.66
CA GLY A 134 7.12 -1.81 -13.61
C GLY A 134 8.42 -2.32 -14.27
N GLY A 135 8.67 -1.84 -15.51
CA GLY A 135 9.75 -2.30 -16.35
C GLY A 135 9.23 -3.23 -17.45
N GLU A 136 9.51 -2.91 -18.68
CA GLU A 136 9.14 -3.53 -19.96
C GLU A 136 8.53 -4.95 -19.91
N ALA A 137 7.33 -5.06 -20.42
CA ALA A 137 6.58 -6.24 -20.89
C ALA A 137 6.96 -7.60 -20.28
N GLY A 138 6.28 -7.96 -19.19
CA GLY A 138 6.35 -9.28 -18.56
C GLY A 138 7.21 -9.24 -17.30
N ALA A 139 6.62 -9.51 -16.13
CA ALA A 139 7.37 -9.65 -14.88
C ALA A 139 8.34 -10.83 -14.97
N ARG A 140 9.46 -10.63 -15.63
CA ARG A 140 10.57 -11.56 -15.51
C ARG A 140 11.27 -11.23 -14.19
N PRO A 141 11.46 -12.23 -13.32
CA PRO A 141 12.26 -12.04 -12.13
C PRO A 141 13.64 -11.51 -12.55
N ASN A 142 14.09 -10.47 -11.90
CA ASN A 142 15.43 -9.95 -12.12
C ASN A 142 16.41 -10.72 -11.23
N ILE A 143 17.40 -11.36 -11.84
CA ILE A 143 18.46 -12.05 -11.11
C ILE A 143 19.57 -11.06 -10.81
N THR A 144 19.86 -10.85 -9.53
CA THR A 144 20.85 -9.92 -9.03
C THR A 144 21.90 -10.67 -8.21
N LYS A 145 23.19 -10.41 -8.45
CA LYS A 145 24.28 -10.92 -7.62
C LYS A 145 24.71 -9.85 -6.63
N LEU A 146 24.78 -10.21 -5.36
CA LEU A 146 25.18 -9.34 -4.26
C LEU A 146 26.37 -9.95 -3.52
N ASP A 147 27.51 -9.27 -3.52
CA ASP A 147 28.67 -9.62 -2.72
C ASP A 147 28.53 -9.00 -1.32
N THR A 148 28.16 -9.81 -0.33
CA THR A 148 27.89 -9.35 1.04
C THR A 148 29.14 -8.86 1.77
N ALA A 149 30.33 -9.26 1.34
CA ALA A 149 31.59 -8.74 1.88
C ALA A 149 31.83 -7.27 1.49
N LYS A 150 31.33 -6.85 0.32
CA LYS A 150 31.45 -5.47 -0.16
C LYS A 150 30.22 -4.63 0.21
N GLN A 151 29.03 -5.22 0.11
CA GLN A 151 27.77 -4.57 0.38
C GLN A 151 26.86 -5.51 1.18
N PRO A 152 26.87 -5.41 2.53
CA PRO A 152 26.11 -6.33 3.39
C PRO A 152 24.61 -6.03 3.43
N TYR A 153 24.08 -5.24 2.51
CA TYR A 153 22.65 -4.92 2.46
C TYR A 153 22.12 -4.82 1.04
N PHE A 154 20.83 -5.06 0.91
CA PHE A 154 20.04 -4.88 -0.31
C PHE A 154 18.82 -4.02 0.01
N THR A 155 18.40 -3.13 -0.90
CA THR A 155 17.24 -2.26 -0.71
C THR A 155 16.24 -2.44 -1.84
N ILE A 156 14.98 -2.68 -1.49
CA ILE A 156 13.87 -2.83 -2.43
C ILE A 156 12.61 -2.19 -1.87
N SER A 157 11.89 -1.45 -2.69
CA SER A 157 10.60 -0.82 -2.32
C SER A 157 10.65 -0.08 -0.97
N GLY A 158 11.79 0.60 -0.65
CA GLY A 158 11.99 1.34 0.60
C GLY A 158 12.17 0.46 1.85
N VAL A 159 12.50 -0.81 1.67
CA VAL A 159 12.89 -1.72 2.75
C VAL A 159 14.34 -2.12 2.56
N ARG A 160 15.12 -2.07 3.64
CA ARG A 160 16.51 -2.52 3.69
C ARG A 160 16.59 -3.90 4.32
N ILE A 161 17.23 -4.82 3.62
CA ILE A 161 17.58 -6.16 4.08
C ILE A 161 19.07 -6.14 4.37
N THR A 162 19.49 -6.36 5.61
CA THR A 162 20.91 -6.38 6.02
C THR A 162 21.29 -7.81 6.37
N PHE A 163 22.26 -8.37 5.65
CA PHE A 163 22.79 -9.72 5.88
C PHE A 163 23.83 -9.67 7.00
N THR A 164 23.67 -10.54 7.99
CA THR A 164 24.54 -10.60 9.18
C THR A 164 25.44 -11.83 9.19
N ASP A 165 24.97 -12.91 8.58
CA ASP A 165 25.76 -14.14 8.43
C ASP A 165 25.39 -14.83 7.11
N VAL A 166 26.40 -15.38 6.45
CA VAL A 166 26.25 -16.10 5.18
C VAL A 166 27.06 -17.38 5.27
N ASN A 167 26.43 -18.52 5.10
CA ASN A 167 27.08 -19.81 5.04
C ASN A 167 26.51 -20.67 3.90
N GLU A 168 27.07 -21.84 3.66
CA GLU A 168 26.70 -22.70 2.53
C GLU A 168 25.23 -23.19 2.55
N TYR A 169 24.57 -23.17 3.73
CA TYR A 169 23.19 -23.64 3.89
C TYR A 169 22.15 -22.52 3.83
N GLY A 170 22.56 -21.27 4.09
CA GLY A 170 21.61 -20.17 4.16
C GLY A 170 22.22 -18.85 4.63
N VAL A 171 21.36 -17.91 4.88
CA VAL A 171 21.70 -16.55 5.32
C VAL A 171 20.92 -16.17 6.57
N GLN A 172 21.58 -15.38 7.45
CA GLN A 172 20.91 -14.63 8.50
C GLN A 172 20.83 -13.17 8.13
N TYR A 173 19.70 -12.54 8.44
CA TYR A 173 19.45 -11.16 8.00
C TYR A 173 18.47 -10.44 8.92
N HIS A 174 18.44 -9.10 8.82
CA HIS A 174 17.47 -8.21 9.43
C HIS A 174 16.74 -7.42 8.36
N ILE A 175 15.46 -7.15 8.60
CA ILE A 175 14.65 -6.29 7.75
C ILE A 175 14.37 -4.99 8.49
N THR A 176 14.57 -3.84 7.81
CA THR A 176 14.28 -2.50 8.32
C THR A 176 13.44 -1.74 7.30
N ASP A 177 12.26 -1.28 7.69
CA ASP A 177 11.44 -0.38 6.85
C ASP A 177 11.96 1.05 6.97
N THR A 178 12.67 1.52 5.92
CA THR A 178 13.29 2.85 5.91
C THR A 178 12.27 3.98 5.75
N ILE A 179 11.06 3.71 5.26
CA ILE A 179 10.01 4.71 5.10
C ILE A 179 9.26 4.93 6.42
N ALA A 180 9.01 3.87 7.19
CA ALA A 180 8.38 3.98 8.50
C ALA A 180 9.24 4.79 9.48
N VAL A 181 10.57 4.61 9.46
CA VAL A 181 11.51 5.35 10.31
C VAL A 181 11.48 6.85 10.01
N SER A 182 11.40 7.25 8.74
CA SER A 182 11.38 8.67 8.35
C SER A 182 10.11 9.42 8.76
N GLN A 183 9.03 8.71 9.08
CA GLN A 183 7.76 9.30 9.53
C GLN A 183 7.66 9.42 11.06
N SER A 184 8.46 8.69 11.81
CA SER A 184 8.48 8.76 13.29
C SER A 184 9.31 9.91 13.83
N GLU A 185 10.13 10.57 13.00
CA GLU A 185 11.02 11.70 13.39
C GLU A 185 10.42 13.07 13.08
N LYS A 186 9.15 13.17 12.67
CA LYS A 186 8.41 14.42 12.46
C LYS A 186 7.28 14.56 13.48
#